data_1dc92596915ef4356e7c84c564e3eef9
#
_entry.id   1dc92596915ef4356e7c84c564e3eef9
#
_cell.length_a   1.000
_cell.length_b   1.000
_cell.length_c   1.000
_cell.angle_alpha   90.00
_cell.angle_beta   90.00
_cell.angle_gamma   90.00
#
_symmetry.space_group_name_H-M   'P 1'
#
loop_
_entity.id
_entity.type
_entity.pdbx_description
1 polymer ?
#
loop_
_entity_poly.entity_id
_entity_poly.type
_entity_poly.pdbx_seq_one_letter_code
_entity_poly.pdbx_strand_id
1 'polypeptide(L)'
;MSRLISPSSTVSDALNSRFSCRAFLDTPVSSDVIKSIVETATRAPSGGNLQPWKMWVVTGDPLRHFVADIVAKASENPAGEGSEYHIYPPKLSEPYKARRSDIGERMYKILGIARED
;
A
#
# COMPACT_ATOMS: atom_id res chain seq x y z
N MET A 1 19.41 -4.53 -2.62
CA MET A 1 19.26 -5.79 -3.39
C MET A 1 17.83 -5.88 -3.88
N SER A 2 17.61 -5.75 -5.19
CA SER A 2 16.26 -5.91 -5.77
C SER A 2 15.85 -7.38 -5.64
N ARG A 3 14.76 -7.65 -4.94
CA ARG A 3 14.22 -9.00 -4.83
C ARG A 3 13.37 -9.27 -6.07
N LEU A 4 13.94 -9.95 -7.05
CA LEU A 4 13.17 -10.44 -8.19
C LEU A 4 12.21 -11.52 -7.67
N ILE A 5 10.92 -11.29 -7.82
CA ILE A 5 9.89 -12.29 -7.50
C ILE A 5 9.74 -13.15 -8.74
N SER A 6 10.02 -14.44 -8.60
CA SER A 6 9.68 -15.40 -9.64
C SER A 6 8.16 -15.58 -9.72
N PRO A 7 7.59 -15.82 -10.90
CA PRO A 7 6.18 -16.15 -11.03
C PRO A 7 5.82 -17.34 -10.14
N SER A 8 4.74 -17.21 -9.38
CA SER A 8 4.26 -18.27 -8.50
C SER A 8 3.44 -19.27 -9.29
N SER A 9 3.75 -20.55 -9.16
CA SER A 9 3.05 -21.62 -9.87
C SER A 9 1.83 -22.14 -9.11
N THR A 10 1.78 -21.92 -7.80
CA THR A 10 0.68 -22.35 -6.93
C THR A 10 0.18 -21.20 -6.05
N VAL A 11 -1.03 -21.32 -5.51
CA VAL A 11 -1.58 -20.37 -4.53
C VAL A 11 -0.68 -20.27 -3.29
N SER A 12 -0.16 -21.40 -2.82
CA SER A 12 0.76 -21.42 -1.67
C SER A 12 2.04 -20.65 -1.95
N ASP A 13 2.61 -20.78 -3.14
CA ASP A 13 3.81 -20.02 -3.54
C ASP A 13 3.51 -18.52 -3.60
N ALA A 14 2.35 -18.14 -4.15
CA ALA A 14 1.93 -16.74 -4.18
C ALA A 14 1.81 -16.13 -2.78
N LEU A 15 1.18 -16.85 -1.84
CA LEU A 15 1.04 -16.42 -0.46
C LEU A 15 2.40 -16.33 0.26
N ASN A 16 3.27 -17.32 0.08
CA ASN A 16 4.57 -17.38 0.75
C ASN A 16 5.57 -16.36 0.20
N SER A 17 5.48 -16.04 -1.10
CA SER A 17 6.37 -15.07 -1.75
C SER A 17 5.91 -13.62 -1.61
N ARG A 18 4.65 -13.38 -1.26
CA ARG A 18 4.07 -12.05 -1.11
C ARG A 18 4.82 -11.23 -0.04
N PHE A 19 5.11 -10.00 -0.37
CA PHE A 19 5.56 -8.99 0.60
C PHE A 19 4.87 -7.65 0.34
N SER A 20 4.89 -6.76 1.32
CA SER A 20 4.38 -5.40 1.16
C SER A 20 5.52 -4.51 0.68
N CYS A 21 5.53 -4.16 -0.60
CA CYS A 21 6.47 -3.20 -1.16
C CYS A 21 6.00 -1.78 -0.82
N ARG A 22 6.90 -0.95 -0.26
CA ARG A 22 6.61 0.44 0.13
C ARG A 22 7.60 1.45 -0.45
N ALA A 23 8.65 0.98 -1.10
CA ALA A 23 9.60 1.81 -1.83
C ALA A 23 9.68 1.31 -3.27
N PHE A 24 9.41 2.20 -4.20
CA PHE A 24 9.37 1.89 -5.63
C PHE A 24 10.45 2.66 -6.36
N LEU A 25 10.86 2.15 -7.49
CA LEU A 25 11.77 2.83 -8.40
C LEU A 25 10.99 3.85 -9.24
N ASP A 26 11.67 4.90 -9.71
CA ASP A 26 11.09 5.88 -10.66
C ASP A 26 10.99 5.33 -12.10
N THR A 27 11.14 4.03 -12.28
CA THR A 27 11.05 3.39 -13.59
C THR A 27 9.60 3.41 -14.07
N PRO A 28 9.32 3.99 -15.26
CA PRO A 28 7.98 3.99 -15.80
C PRO A 28 7.45 2.56 -16.02
N VAL A 29 6.19 2.36 -15.69
CA VAL A 29 5.47 1.10 -15.96
C VAL A 29 4.72 1.25 -17.28
N SER A 30 4.87 0.29 -18.18
CA SER A 30 4.19 0.34 -19.48
C SER A 30 2.68 0.25 -19.36
N SER A 31 1.98 0.89 -20.27
CA SER A 31 0.50 0.88 -20.33
C SER A 31 -0.07 -0.55 -20.41
N ASP A 32 0.61 -1.46 -21.09
CA ASP A 32 0.16 -2.85 -21.20
C ASP A 32 0.24 -3.60 -19.88
N VAL A 33 1.29 -3.36 -19.10
CA VAL A 33 1.42 -3.94 -17.75
C VAL A 33 0.35 -3.38 -16.84
N ILE A 34 0.12 -2.07 -16.87
CA ILE A 34 -0.93 -1.42 -16.08
C ILE A 34 -2.31 -1.99 -16.44
N LYS A 35 -2.61 -2.10 -17.74
CA LYS A 35 -3.85 -2.67 -18.24
C LYS A 35 -4.05 -4.10 -17.74
N SER A 36 -3.03 -4.94 -17.84
CA SER A 36 -3.07 -6.34 -17.38
C SER A 36 -3.33 -6.42 -15.85
N ILE A 37 -2.72 -5.53 -15.06
CA ILE A 37 -2.96 -5.47 -13.61
C ILE A 37 -4.41 -5.10 -13.31
N VAL A 38 -4.94 -4.07 -13.98
CA VAL A 38 -6.32 -3.61 -13.80
C VAL A 38 -7.31 -4.70 -14.20
N GLU A 39 -7.15 -5.32 -15.38
CA GLU A 39 -7.98 -6.43 -15.86
C GLU A 39 -7.95 -7.62 -14.89
N THR A 40 -6.80 -7.94 -14.32
CA THR A 40 -6.70 -8.99 -13.32
C THR A 40 -7.40 -8.61 -12.02
N ALA A 41 -7.24 -7.36 -11.57
CA ALA A 41 -7.86 -6.86 -10.34
C ALA A 41 -9.40 -6.86 -10.42
N THR A 42 -9.99 -6.62 -11.59
CA THR A 42 -11.46 -6.67 -11.78
C THR A 42 -12.06 -8.07 -11.63
N ARG A 43 -11.22 -9.12 -11.57
CA ARG A 43 -11.69 -10.49 -11.29
C ARG A 43 -11.95 -10.75 -9.80
N ALA A 44 -11.69 -9.78 -8.92
CA ALA A 44 -12.01 -9.90 -7.50
C ALA A 44 -13.53 -10.16 -7.32
N PRO A 45 -13.94 -10.98 -6.34
CA PRO A 45 -15.35 -11.18 -6.05
C PRO A 45 -15.99 -9.89 -5.51
N SER A 46 -17.29 -9.70 -5.80
CA SER A 46 -18.08 -8.61 -5.24
C SER A 46 -19.44 -9.11 -4.76
N GLY A 47 -20.03 -8.41 -3.80
CA GLY A 47 -21.35 -8.72 -3.28
C GLY A 47 -22.38 -8.74 -4.42
N GLY A 48 -23.10 -9.86 -4.57
CA GLY A 48 -24.05 -10.04 -5.67
C GLY A 48 -23.45 -9.97 -7.07
N ASN A 49 -22.12 -10.08 -7.20
CA ASN A 49 -21.40 -9.90 -8.45
C ASN A 49 -21.71 -8.55 -9.16
N LEU A 50 -21.91 -7.50 -8.38
CA LEU A 50 -22.26 -6.17 -8.91
C LEU A 50 -21.11 -5.50 -9.66
N GLN A 51 -19.88 -5.93 -9.42
CA GLN A 51 -18.66 -5.41 -10.05
C GLN A 51 -18.59 -3.86 -10.05
N PRO A 52 -18.72 -3.19 -8.88
CA PRO A 52 -18.93 -1.75 -8.77
C PRO A 52 -17.66 -0.92 -8.90
N TRP A 53 -16.58 -1.51 -9.37
CA TRP A 53 -15.30 -0.83 -9.44
C TRP A 53 -15.31 0.31 -10.45
N LYS A 54 -14.82 1.45 -9.97
CA LYS A 54 -14.37 2.56 -10.81
C LYS A 54 -12.90 2.79 -10.45
N MET A 55 -12.00 2.62 -11.41
CA MET A 55 -10.57 2.70 -11.18
C MET A 55 -9.97 3.86 -11.94
N TRP A 56 -9.12 4.61 -11.26
CA TRP A 56 -8.28 5.65 -11.86
C TRP A 56 -6.83 5.23 -11.68
N VAL A 57 -6.08 5.23 -12.76
CA VAL A 57 -4.65 4.98 -12.74
C VAL A 57 -3.95 6.30 -13.01
N VAL A 58 -3.12 6.72 -12.07
CA VAL A 58 -2.39 7.98 -12.15
C VAL A 58 -0.90 7.67 -12.24
N THR A 59 -0.23 8.20 -13.26
CA THR A 59 1.20 8.00 -13.50
C THR A 59 1.85 9.29 -13.99
N GLY A 60 3.18 9.34 -14.04
CA GLY A 60 3.93 10.47 -14.59
C GLY A 60 3.68 11.79 -13.84
N ASP A 61 3.54 12.90 -14.59
CA ASP A 61 3.35 14.23 -14.02
C ASP A 61 2.08 14.36 -13.16
N PRO A 62 0.92 13.83 -13.58
CA PRO A 62 -0.26 13.82 -12.71
C PRO A 62 -0.04 13.15 -11.36
N LEU A 63 0.74 12.05 -11.31
CA LEU A 63 1.09 11.39 -10.05
C LEU A 63 1.98 12.30 -9.19
N ARG A 64 2.98 12.96 -9.80
CA ARG A 64 3.86 13.90 -9.08
C ARG A 64 3.08 15.05 -8.46
N HIS A 65 2.15 15.65 -9.21
CA HIS A 65 1.29 16.71 -8.70
C HIS A 65 0.41 16.22 -7.56
N PHE A 66 -0.24 15.08 -7.72
CA PHE A 66 -1.06 14.47 -6.67
C PHE A 66 -0.27 14.22 -5.38
N VAL A 67 0.95 13.67 -5.49
CA VAL A 67 1.82 13.44 -4.34
C VAL A 67 2.23 14.77 -3.68
N ALA A 68 2.58 15.79 -4.47
CA ALA A 68 2.92 17.11 -3.94
C ALA A 68 1.75 17.75 -3.17
N ASP A 69 0.53 17.65 -3.69
CA ASP A 69 -0.68 18.14 -3.01
C ASP A 69 -0.94 17.40 -1.68
N ILE A 70 -0.74 16.08 -1.65
CA ILE A 70 -0.89 15.28 -0.42
C ILE A 70 0.18 15.67 0.61
N VAL A 71 1.43 15.82 0.19
CA VAL A 71 2.54 16.23 1.08
C VAL A 71 2.27 17.63 1.67
N ALA A 72 1.82 18.58 0.85
CA ALA A 72 1.46 19.93 1.32
C ALA A 72 0.36 19.87 2.39
N LYS A 73 -0.73 19.14 2.13
CA LYS A 73 -1.83 18.96 3.11
C LYS A 73 -1.39 18.24 4.38
N ALA A 74 -0.54 17.22 4.28
CA ALA A 74 0.00 16.53 5.45
C ALA A 74 0.86 17.46 6.32
N SER A 75 1.61 18.37 5.70
CA SER A 75 2.39 19.39 6.41
C SER A 75 1.51 20.43 7.15
N GLU A 76 0.36 20.76 6.56
CA GLU A 76 -0.62 21.68 7.19
C GLU A 76 -1.38 21.01 8.33
N ASN A 77 -1.59 19.70 8.26
CA ASN A 77 -2.31 18.92 9.27
C ASN A 77 -1.59 17.61 9.60
N PRO A 78 -0.46 17.68 10.33
CA PRO A 78 0.36 16.49 10.62
C PRO A 78 -0.37 15.44 11.48
N ALA A 79 -1.39 15.84 12.24
CA ALA A 79 -2.24 14.91 12.99
C ALA A 79 -3.23 14.14 12.10
N GLY A 80 -3.37 14.54 10.83
CA GLY A 80 -4.37 14.02 9.92
C GLY A 80 -5.79 14.50 10.23
N GLU A 81 -6.72 14.16 9.37
CA GLU A 81 -8.15 14.39 9.60
C GLU A 81 -8.71 13.28 10.52
N GLY A 82 -9.68 13.63 11.34
CA GLY A 82 -10.35 12.65 12.22
C GLY A 82 -10.98 11.53 11.40
N SER A 83 -10.73 10.28 11.78
CA SER A 83 -11.39 9.13 11.15
C SER A 83 -12.78 8.90 11.74
N GLU A 84 -13.74 8.46 10.93
CA GLU A 84 -15.10 8.13 11.37
C GLU A 84 -15.12 6.95 12.35
N TYR A 85 -14.10 6.11 12.31
CA TYR A 85 -13.95 4.95 13.21
C TYR A 85 -12.47 4.67 13.50
N HIS A 86 -12.21 3.99 14.58
CA HIS A 86 -10.86 3.58 14.94
C HIS A 86 -10.34 2.48 14.00
N ILE A 87 -9.25 2.75 13.27
CA ILE A 87 -8.57 1.76 12.42
C ILE A 87 -8.05 0.59 13.27
N TYR A 88 -7.61 0.88 14.49
CA TYR A 88 -7.20 -0.12 15.48
C TYR A 88 -8.06 -0.02 16.72
N PRO A 89 -8.36 -1.13 17.41
CA PRO A 89 -9.02 -1.07 18.71
C PRO A 89 -8.28 -0.12 19.66
N PRO A 90 -8.99 0.77 20.39
CA PRO A 90 -8.36 1.73 21.32
C PRO A 90 -7.49 1.08 22.38
N LYS A 91 -7.83 -0.15 22.77
CA LYS A 91 -7.08 -0.95 23.75
C LYS A 91 -6.63 -2.25 23.11
N LEU A 92 -5.51 -2.17 22.40
CA LEU A 92 -4.90 -3.36 21.78
C LEU A 92 -4.21 -4.19 22.87
N SER A 93 -4.65 -5.45 23.04
CA SER A 93 -4.06 -6.40 24.00
C SER A 93 -2.85 -7.14 23.40
N GLU A 94 -2.08 -7.79 24.26
CA GLU A 94 -1.06 -8.75 23.82
C GLU A 94 -1.72 -10.03 23.25
N PRO A 95 -1.14 -10.65 22.23
CA PRO A 95 0.14 -10.34 21.56
C PRO A 95 0.03 -9.34 20.39
N TYR A 96 -1.14 -8.76 20.14
CA TYR A 96 -1.38 -7.89 18.98
C TYR A 96 -0.62 -6.56 19.08
N LYS A 97 -0.52 -6.02 20.29
CA LYS A 97 0.27 -4.80 20.55
C LYS A 97 1.74 -5.00 20.23
N ALA A 98 2.34 -6.10 20.70
CA ALA A 98 3.73 -6.43 20.41
C ALA A 98 3.99 -6.60 18.90
N ARG A 99 3.12 -7.32 18.19
CA ARG A 99 3.24 -7.53 16.74
C ARG A 99 3.17 -6.22 15.95
N ARG A 100 2.25 -5.33 16.34
CA ARG A 100 2.13 -4.00 15.71
C ARG A 100 3.38 -3.15 15.95
N SER A 101 3.90 -3.14 17.17
CA SER A 101 5.10 -2.41 17.53
C SER A 101 6.32 -2.92 16.76
N ASP A 102 6.54 -4.24 16.75
CA ASP A 102 7.67 -4.87 16.08
C ASP A 102 7.72 -4.56 14.57
N ILE A 103 6.59 -4.70 13.88
CA ILE A 103 6.55 -4.40 12.45
C ILE A 103 6.72 -2.89 12.16
N GLY A 104 6.20 -2.03 13.02
CA GLY A 104 6.37 -0.58 12.92
C GLY A 104 7.84 -0.18 13.06
N GLU A 105 8.51 -0.63 14.11
CA GLU A 105 9.93 -0.35 14.36
C GLU A 105 10.82 -0.82 13.21
N ARG A 106 10.59 -2.04 12.72
CA ARG A 106 11.35 -2.58 11.58
C ARG A 106 11.14 -1.77 10.30
N MET A 107 9.90 -1.40 10.03
CA MET A 107 9.54 -0.63 8.83
C MET A 107 10.17 0.76 8.88
N TYR A 108 10.03 1.48 9.97
CA TYR A 108 10.58 2.83 10.14
C TYR A 108 12.10 2.81 10.05
N LYS A 109 12.75 1.84 10.69
CA LYS A 109 14.21 1.66 10.58
C LYS A 109 14.67 1.46 9.12
N ILE A 110 13.95 0.65 8.33
CA ILE A 110 14.30 0.40 6.92
C ILE A 110 14.08 1.65 6.07
N LEU A 111 13.04 2.43 6.35
CA LEU A 111 12.70 3.65 5.63
C LEU A 111 13.50 4.86 6.08
N GLY A 112 14.29 4.76 7.16
CA GLY A 112 15.06 5.86 7.71
C GLY A 112 14.19 6.93 8.38
N ILE A 113 12.99 6.56 8.84
CA ILE A 113 12.05 7.45 9.53
C ILE A 113 12.33 7.39 11.02
N ALA A 114 12.59 8.53 11.65
CA ALA A 114 12.74 8.63 13.10
C ALA A 114 11.38 8.61 13.80
N ARG A 115 11.39 8.33 15.11
CA ARG A 115 10.12 8.27 15.89
C ARG A 115 9.47 9.63 16.09
N GLU A 116 10.28 10.68 15.98
CA GLU A 116 9.90 12.08 16.12
C GLU A 116 9.32 12.66 14.83
N ASP A 117 9.52 11.98 13.71
CA ASP A 117 9.02 12.39 12.39
C ASP A 117 7.56 11.91 12.21
#